data_f408eec8b81060719a250920effbb9d3
#
_entry.id   f408eec8b81060719a250920effbb9d3
#
_cell.length_a   1.000
_cell.length_b   1.000
_cell.length_c   1.000
_cell.angle_alpha   90.00
_cell.angle_beta   90.00
_cell.angle_gamma   90.00
#
_symmetry.space_group_name_H-M   'P 1'
#
loop_
_entity.id
_entity.type
_entity.pdbx_description
1 polymer ?
#
loop_
_entity_poly.entity_id
_entity_poly.type
_entity_poly.pdbx_seq_one_letter_code
_entity_poly.pdbx_strand_id
1 'polypeptide(L)'
;MAIEAVNVKFSYKRKEVYSDLSLNIETSQAYLLLGKNGVGKTTLLKLVSGLLEPLKGKVLFNSLAAFPRNPLNLVNLFFIPEEFSLPRLSLAEYSKALSIFYPNFNKADFKKYLSDFDLDISLDLSSASFGQKKKSIIAFSLATNVSCLLFDEPTNSLDIVSKNVFRNMLSNLKDRIIFITGHNVRDLAGVVDYLIIVGEKSILFSNSVSYINKNYKIKIISELNGNELYYEKNKDGFKALYFESSNGAEVVDIEFFFLYVTENKKKR
;
A
#
# COMPACT_ATOMS: atom_id res chain seq x y z
N MET A 1 12.74 12.50 0.81
CA MET A 1 12.30 11.39 1.68
C MET A 1 12.55 10.10 0.93
N ALA A 2 13.17 9.09 1.54
CA ALA A 2 13.54 7.89 0.81
C ALA A 2 13.34 6.63 1.65
N ILE A 3 12.97 5.54 0.97
CA ILE A 3 13.02 4.18 1.49
C ILE A 3 13.90 3.38 0.54
N GLU A 4 14.93 2.76 1.08
CA GLU A 4 15.87 1.95 0.32
C GLU A 4 15.91 0.54 0.92
N ALA A 5 15.66 -0.46 0.11
CA ALA A 5 15.97 -1.86 0.41
C ALA A 5 17.06 -2.32 -0.55
N VAL A 6 18.18 -2.82 -0.02
CA VAL A 6 19.36 -3.18 -0.82
C VAL A 6 19.72 -4.62 -0.54
N ASN A 7 19.58 -5.47 -1.57
CA ASN A 7 19.94 -6.90 -1.55
C ASN A 7 19.39 -7.63 -0.32
N VAL A 8 18.13 -7.35 0.02
CA VAL A 8 17.48 -7.87 1.23
C VAL A 8 17.13 -9.33 1.06
N LYS A 9 17.65 -10.16 1.96
CA LYS A 9 17.23 -11.54 2.17
C LYS A 9 16.44 -11.64 3.47
N PHE A 10 15.30 -12.33 3.42
CA PHE A 10 14.47 -12.56 4.60
C PHE A 10 13.76 -13.92 4.55
N SER A 11 13.68 -14.58 5.70
CA SER A 11 12.96 -15.85 5.89
C SER A 11 12.27 -15.90 7.24
N TYR A 12 11.07 -16.46 7.27
CA TYR A 12 10.43 -16.92 8.51
C TYR A 12 10.81 -18.38 8.73
N LYS A 13 11.61 -18.65 9.77
CA LYS A 13 12.11 -20.02 10.04
C LYS A 13 12.71 -20.66 8.78
N ARG A 14 12.00 -21.60 8.15
CA ARG A 14 12.42 -22.33 6.95
C ARG A 14 11.82 -21.79 5.64
N LYS A 15 10.87 -20.84 5.72
CA LYS A 15 10.20 -20.27 4.54
C LYS A 15 10.91 -18.99 4.11
N GLU A 16 11.67 -19.08 3.03
CA GLU A 16 12.28 -17.91 2.39
C GLU A 16 11.20 -17.06 1.73
N VAL A 17 11.13 -15.76 2.10
CA VAL A 17 10.19 -14.78 1.57
C VAL A 17 10.87 -13.92 0.51
N TYR A 18 12.08 -13.45 0.82
CA TYR A 18 12.90 -12.68 -0.11
C TYR A 18 14.30 -13.29 -0.19
N SER A 19 14.79 -13.47 -1.42
CA SER A 19 16.16 -13.97 -1.68
C SER A 19 17.14 -12.83 -1.97
N ASP A 20 16.67 -11.81 -2.73
CA ASP A 20 17.44 -10.64 -3.13
C ASP A 20 16.45 -9.54 -3.52
N LEU A 21 15.86 -8.88 -2.52
CA LEU A 21 14.92 -7.79 -2.77
C LEU A 21 15.68 -6.47 -2.75
N SER A 22 15.58 -5.74 -3.86
CA SER A 22 16.04 -4.35 -3.94
C SER A 22 14.89 -3.44 -4.39
N LEU A 23 14.71 -2.32 -3.68
CA LEU A 23 13.66 -1.34 -3.94
C LEU A 23 14.18 0.03 -3.52
N ASN A 24 13.98 1.03 -4.39
CA ASN A 24 14.31 2.41 -4.09
C ASN A 24 13.09 3.30 -4.30
N ILE A 25 12.70 4.05 -3.27
CA ILE A 25 11.57 4.97 -3.24
C ILE A 25 12.12 6.34 -2.83
N GLU A 26 12.05 7.30 -3.74
CA GLU A 26 12.60 8.65 -3.53
C GLU A 26 11.52 9.75 -3.55
N THR A 27 10.31 9.40 -3.94
CA THR A 27 9.24 10.38 -4.14
C THR A 27 8.11 10.21 -3.13
N SER A 28 7.56 11.33 -2.69
CA SER A 28 6.37 11.36 -1.84
C SER A 28 5.12 11.11 -2.70
N GLN A 29 4.70 9.86 -2.76
CA GLN A 29 3.61 9.37 -3.60
C GLN A 29 2.87 8.22 -2.90
N ALA A 30 1.69 7.87 -3.43
CA ALA A 30 0.95 6.69 -3.02
C ALA A 30 1.37 5.46 -3.85
N TYR A 31 1.94 4.47 -3.17
CA TYR A 31 2.43 3.22 -3.72
C TYR A 31 1.49 2.08 -3.40
N LEU A 32 0.96 1.42 -4.43
CA LEU A 32 0.17 0.21 -4.28
C LEU A 32 1.06 -1.03 -4.42
N LEU A 33 1.10 -1.85 -3.37
CA LEU A 33 1.77 -3.14 -3.37
C LEU A 33 0.77 -4.24 -3.72
N LEU A 34 0.87 -4.79 -4.90
CA LEU A 34 0.09 -5.95 -5.33
C LEU A 34 0.94 -7.23 -5.27
N GLY A 35 0.28 -8.36 -5.12
CA GLY A 35 0.91 -9.68 -5.12
C GLY A 35 -0.03 -10.73 -4.56
N LYS A 36 0.22 -12.00 -4.86
CA LYS A 36 -0.56 -13.13 -4.33
C LYS A 36 -0.50 -13.20 -2.80
N ASN A 37 -1.46 -13.88 -2.18
CA ASN A 37 -1.45 -14.07 -0.74
C ASN A 37 -0.20 -14.83 -0.30
N GLY A 38 0.41 -14.38 0.80
CA GLY A 38 1.61 -14.99 1.35
C GLY A 38 2.90 -14.75 0.57
N VAL A 39 2.90 -13.88 -0.46
CA VAL A 39 4.09 -13.56 -1.29
C VAL A 39 5.10 -12.67 -0.57
N GLY A 40 4.69 -11.95 0.49
CA GLY A 40 5.59 -11.13 1.28
C GLY A 40 5.20 -9.65 1.42
N LYS A 41 4.05 -9.19 0.92
CA LYS A 41 3.62 -7.77 1.03
C LYS A 41 3.72 -7.23 2.45
N THR A 42 3.05 -7.86 3.41
CA THR A 42 3.13 -7.53 4.84
C THR A 42 4.57 -7.61 5.38
N THR A 43 5.36 -8.58 4.89
CA THR A 43 6.77 -8.71 5.29
C THR A 43 7.59 -7.51 4.85
N LEU A 44 7.36 -6.99 3.64
CA LEU A 44 8.02 -5.77 3.17
C LEU A 44 7.68 -4.57 4.06
N LEU A 45 6.40 -4.37 4.38
CA LEU A 45 5.99 -3.28 5.27
C LEU A 45 6.62 -3.41 6.67
N LYS A 46 6.72 -4.64 7.20
CA LYS A 46 7.39 -4.91 8.49
C LYS A 46 8.89 -4.68 8.45
N LEU A 47 9.56 -4.99 7.35
CA LEU A 47 10.98 -4.68 7.16
C LEU A 47 11.21 -3.16 7.10
N VAL A 48 10.38 -2.44 6.34
CA VAL A 48 10.44 -0.96 6.23
C VAL A 48 10.16 -0.29 7.57
N SER A 49 9.21 -0.82 8.35
CA SER A 49 8.89 -0.27 9.69
C SER A 49 9.89 -0.68 10.79
N GLY A 50 10.91 -1.48 10.45
CA GLY A 50 11.90 -1.98 11.42
C GLY A 50 11.34 -2.98 12.43
N LEU A 51 10.21 -3.61 12.14
CA LEU A 51 9.65 -4.69 12.96
C LEU A 51 10.31 -6.05 12.68
N LEU A 52 11.00 -6.16 11.55
CA LEU A 52 11.75 -7.35 11.16
C LEU A 52 13.18 -6.96 10.77
N GLU A 53 14.13 -7.80 11.17
CA GLU A 53 15.53 -7.70 10.81
C GLU A 53 15.79 -8.50 9.51
N PRO A 54 16.40 -7.92 8.47
CA PRO A 54 16.80 -8.69 7.30
C PRO A 54 17.97 -9.63 7.63
N LEU A 55 17.97 -10.85 7.07
CA LEU A 55 19.05 -11.81 7.25
C LEU A 55 20.33 -11.40 6.49
N LYS A 56 20.15 -10.69 5.37
CA LYS A 56 21.22 -10.05 4.58
C LYS A 56 20.68 -8.77 3.98
N GLY A 57 21.60 -7.89 3.56
CA GLY A 57 21.24 -6.60 3.00
C GLY A 57 20.85 -5.60 4.08
N LYS A 58 20.19 -4.53 3.69
CA LYS A 58 19.74 -3.48 4.60
C LYS A 58 18.45 -2.83 4.11
N VAL A 59 17.65 -2.33 5.05
CA VAL A 59 16.53 -1.44 4.77
C VAL A 59 16.78 -0.11 5.48
N LEU A 60 16.70 0.97 4.72
CA LEU A 60 16.90 2.33 5.22
C LEU A 60 15.62 3.13 5.05
N PHE A 61 15.34 4.00 6.00
CA PHE A 61 14.35 5.05 5.91
C PHE A 61 15.04 6.39 6.19
N ASN A 62 15.00 7.31 5.24
CA ASN A 62 15.76 8.57 5.28
C ASN A 62 17.25 8.38 5.63
N SER A 63 17.90 7.42 4.96
CA SER A 63 19.32 7.05 5.15
C SER A 63 19.64 6.44 6.52
N LEU A 64 18.67 6.28 7.42
CA LEU A 64 18.85 5.62 8.71
C LEU A 64 18.36 4.16 8.62
N ALA A 65 19.08 3.25 9.26
CA ALA A 65 18.66 1.85 9.33
C ALA A 65 17.24 1.72 9.93
N ALA A 66 16.39 0.92 9.27
CA ALA A 66 15.07 0.63 9.79
C ALA A 66 15.16 -0.28 11.04
N PHE A 67 16.06 -1.26 10.99
CA PHE A 67 16.36 -2.15 12.13
C PHE A 67 17.83 -2.00 12.56
N PRO A 68 18.14 -1.94 13.88
CA PRO A 68 17.18 -1.84 14.99
C PRO A 68 16.35 -0.54 14.92
N ARG A 69 15.14 -0.57 15.49
CA ARG A 69 14.22 0.58 15.43
C ARG A 69 14.84 1.82 16.06
N ASN A 70 14.83 2.90 15.32
CA ASN A 70 15.41 4.18 15.71
C ASN A 70 14.28 5.18 16.03
N PRO A 71 14.31 5.90 17.18
CA PRO A 71 13.33 6.92 17.52
C PRO A 71 13.11 7.97 16.40
N LEU A 72 14.17 8.38 15.70
CA LEU A 72 14.07 9.33 14.58
C LEU A 72 13.25 8.80 13.42
N ASN A 73 13.28 7.49 13.18
CA ASN A 73 12.41 6.85 12.19
C ASN A 73 10.98 6.72 12.71
N LEU A 74 10.80 6.38 13.97
CA LEU A 74 9.49 6.11 14.57
C LEU A 74 8.57 7.32 14.60
N VAL A 75 9.10 8.52 14.86
CA VAL A 75 8.32 9.77 14.85
C VAL A 75 7.88 10.19 13.45
N ASN A 76 8.45 9.58 12.40
CA ASN A 76 8.23 9.89 11.00
C ASN A 76 7.51 8.77 10.23
N LEU A 77 7.15 7.68 10.90
CA LEU A 77 6.53 6.51 10.26
C LEU A 77 5.37 5.98 11.10
N PHE A 78 4.25 5.67 10.44
CA PHE A 78 3.12 4.99 11.07
C PHE A 78 2.76 3.73 10.27
N PHE A 79 2.67 2.58 10.95
CA PHE A 79 2.29 1.32 10.33
C PHE A 79 0.97 0.80 10.92
N ILE A 80 0.00 0.56 10.05
CA ILE A 80 -1.26 -0.11 10.39
C ILE A 80 -1.24 -1.50 9.76
N PRO A 81 -1.12 -2.57 10.56
CA PRO A 81 -1.23 -3.93 10.05
C PRO A 81 -2.68 -4.28 9.70
N GLU A 82 -2.88 -5.33 8.92
CA GLU A 82 -4.22 -5.83 8.57
C GLU A 82 -5.03 -6.17 9.82
N GLU A 83 -4.43 -6.95 10.72
CA GLU A 83 -5.00 -7.32 12.01
C GLU A 83 -4.26 -6.63 13.16
N PHE A 84 -5.00 -6.07 14.09
CA PHE A 84 -4.49 -5.41 15.27
C PHE A 84 -5.52 -5.42 16.42
N SER A 85 -5.07 -5.19 17.61
CA SER A 85 -5.90 -4.95 18.79
C SER A 85 -5.66 -3.54 19.32
N LEU A 86 -6.70 -2.92 19.83
CA LEU A 86 -6.62 -1.63 20.53
C LEU A 86 -6.84 -1.86 22.03
N PRO A 87 -6.25 -1.02 22.90
CA PRO A 87 -6.45 -1.13 24.34
C PRO A 87 -7.90 -0.78 24.72
N ARG A 88 -8.28 -1.16 25.94
CA ARG A 88 -9.60 -0.84 26.52
C ARG A 88 -9.61 0.61 27.03
N LEU A 89 -9.72 1.54 26.11
CA LEU A 89 -9.73 2.98 26.34
C LEU A 89 -10.80 3.60 25.44
N SER A 90 -11.27 4.78 25.82
CA SER A 90 -11.98 5.64 24.86
C SER A 90 -11.03 6.13 23.77
N LEU A 91 -11.57 6.47 22.61
CA LEU A 91 -10.75 7.00 21.51
C LEU A 91 -10.07 8.33 21.89
N ALA A 92 -10.70 9.13 22.77
CA ALA A 92 -10.10 10.33 23.34
C ALA A 92 -8.84 10.01 24.16
N GLU A 93 -8.92 9.04 25.08
CA GLU A 93 -7.79 8.61 25.92
C GLU A 93 -6.69 8.00 25.06
N TYR A 94 -7.05 7.13 24.11
CA TYR A 94 -6.12 6.52 23.16
C TYR A 94 -5.34 7.59 22.38
N SER A 95 -6.06 8.54 21.79
CA SER A 95 -5.43 9.61 21.01
C SER A 95 -4.53 10.51 21.88
N LYS A 96 -4.95 10.83 23.10
CA LYS A 96 -4.14 11.61 24.05
C LYS A 96 -2.84 10.87 24.43
N ALA A 97 -2.94 9.56 24.68
CA ALA A 97 -1.78 8.75 25.05
C ALA A 97 -0.76 8.59 23.92
N LEU A 98 -1.23 8.43 22.67
CA LEU A 98 -0.33 8.18 21.54
C LEU A 98 0.18 9.45 20.87
N SER A 99 -0.58 10.53 20.89
CA SER A 99 -0.17 11.78 20.20
C SER A 99 1.13 12.37 20.71
N ILE A 100 1.53 12.07 21.94
CA ILE A 100 2.81 12.53 22.53
C ILE A 100 4.04 12.00 21.77
N PHE A 101 3.91 10.88 21.04
CA PHE A 101 4.99 10.29 20.25
C PHE A 101 5.09 10.86 18.84
N TYR A 102 4.13 11.70 18.42
CA TYR A 102 4.04 12.29 17.11
C TYR A 102 4.02 13.83 17.19
N PRO A 103 5.20 14.47 17.08
CA PRO A 103 5.32 15.93 17.30
C PRO A 103 4.42 16.78 16.40
N ASN A 104 4.11 16.27 15.21
CA ASN A 104 3.28 16.95 14.21
C ASN A 104 1.79 16.56 14.28
N PHE A 105 1.36 15.85 15.33
CA PHE A 105 -0.05 15.46 15.48
C PHE A 105 -0.97 16.67 15.49
N ASN A 106 -1.93 16.67 14.57
CA ASN A 106 -2.93 17.75 14.46
C ASN A 106 -4.28 17.28 15.01
N LYS A 107 -4.66 17.84 16.15
CA LYS A 107 -5.92 17.49 16.81
C LYS A 107 -7.16 17.95 16.01
N ALA A 108 -7.05 19.03 15.23
CA ALA A 108 -8.16 19.51 14.41
C ALA A 108 -8.40 18.58 13.23
N ASP A 109 -7.32 18.15 12.55
CA ASP A 109 -7.39 17.15 11.48
C ASP A 109 -7.94 15.82 11.98
N PHE A 110 -7.50 15.39 13.19
CA PHE A 110 -8.04 14.15 13.78
C PHE A 110 -9.55 14.22 13.98
N LYS A 111 -10.06 15.33 14.55
CA LYS A 111 -11.51 15.52 14.71
C LYS A 111 -12.25 15.53 13.37
N LYS A 112 -11.67 16.19 12.36
CA LYS A 112 -12.22 16.20 11.00
C LYS A 112 -12.29 14.78 10.43
N TYR A 113 -11.20 14.02 10.47
CA TYR A 113 -11.18 12.64 9.94
C TYR A 113 -12.14 11.71 10.68
N LEU A 114 -12.32 11.89 11.99
CA LEU A 114 -13.35 11.16 12.73
C LEU A 114 -14.76 11.51 12.24
N SER A 115 -15.06 12.80 12.07
CA SER A 115 -16.33 13.26 11.53
C SER A 115 -16.58 12.71 10.12
N ASP A 116 -15.57 12.72 9.25
CA ASP A 116 -15.67 12.17 7.90
C ASP A 116 -16.00 10.66 7.90
N PHE A 117 -15.55 9.92 8.92
CA PHE A 117 -15.86 8.51 9.14
C PHE A 117 -17.12 8.23 9.99
N ASP A 118 -17.86 9.27 10.36
CA ASP A 118 -19.01 9.18 11.25
C ASP A 118 -18.67 8.49 12.59
N LEU A 119 -17.58 8.96 13.23
CA LEU A 119 -17.11 8.47 14.52
C LEU A 119 -17.06 9.59 15.55
N ASP A 120 -17.51 9.28 16.76
CA ASP A 120 -17.39 10.16 17.92
C ASP A 120 -16.07 9.90 18.66
N ILE A 121 -15.45 10.97 19.18
CA ILE A 121 -14.21 10.90 19.97
C ILE A 121 -14.40 10.15 21.29
N SER A 122 -15.64 10.05 21.80
CA SER A 122 -15.98 9.31 23.02
C SER A 122 -16.13 7.80 22.80
N LEU A 123 -16.03 7.31 21.55
CA LEU A 123 -16.15 5.89 21.21
C LEU A 123 -15.29 5.02 22.12
N ASP A 124 -15.90 4.07 22.82
CA ASP A 124 -15.20 3.06 23.61
C ASP A 124 -14.61 1.99 22.67
N LEU A 125 -13.28 1.95 22.57
CA LEU A 125 -12.56 0.99 21.74
C LEU A 125 -12.71 -0.45 22.18
N SER A 126 -13.12 -0.72 23.44
CA SER A 126 -13.32 -2.09 23.92
C SER A 126 -14.55 -2.73 23.28
N SER A 127 -15.61 -1.96 23.11
CA SER A 127 -16.90 -2.38 22.53
C SER A 127 -17.04 -2.09 21.05
N ALA A 128 -16.14 -1.30 20.47
CA ALA A 128 -16.18 -0.93 19.05
C ALA A 128 -16.01 -2.13 18.11
N SER A 129 -16.76 -2.12 16.99
CA SER A 129 -16.57 -3.10 15.93
C SER A 129 -15.18 -3.00 15.30
N PHE A 130 -14.71 -4.06 14.61
CA PHE A 130 -13.42 -4.02 13.95
C PHE A 130 -13.34 -2.90 12.88
N GLY A 131 -14.42 -2.67 12.13
CA GLY A 131 -14.52 -1.56 11.18
C GLY A 131 -14.40 -0.19 11.85
N GLN A 132 -15.04 0.04 12.99
CA GLN A 132 -14.89 1.29 13.77
C GLN A 132 -13.47 1.46 14.28
N LYS A 133 -12.84 0.39 14.81
CA LYS A 133 -11.43 0.40 15.20
C LYS A 133 -10.51 0.74 14.04
N LYS A 134 -10.75 0.14 12.85
CA LYS A 134 -9.99 0.41 11.63
C LYS A 134 -10.11 1.87 11.21
N LYS A 135 -11.32 2.41 11.15
CA LYS A 135 -11.58 3.84 10.86
C LYS A 135 -10.88 4.76 11.88
N SER A 136 -10.95 4.43 13.16
CA SER A 136 -10.32 5.20 14.24
C SER A 136 -8.79 5.28 14.09
N ILE A 137 -8.12 4.14 13.82
CA ILE A 137 -6.66 4.12 13.70
C ILE A 137 -6.20 4.76 12.37
N ILE A 138 -6.98 4.64 11.30
CA ILE A 138 -6.73 5.37 10.05
C ILE A 138 -6.82 6.88 10.31
N ALA A 139 -7.90 7.39 10.89
CA ALA A 139 -8.06 8.80 11.22
C ALA A 139 -6.90 9.31 12.10
N PHE A 140 -6.50 8.55 13.11
CA PHE A 140 -5.36 8.88 13.95
C PHE A 140 -4.06 8.94 13.15
N SER A 141 -3.76 7.91 12.36
CA SER A 141 -2.52 7.83 11.57
C SER A 141 -2.37 9.01 10.60
N LEU A 142 -3.45 9.42 9.95
CA LEU A 142 -3.47 10.56 9.04
C LEU A 142 -3.19 11.88 9.79
N ALA A 143 -3.74 12.04 11.00
CA ALA A 143 -3.56 13.20 11.84
C ALA A 143 -2.17 13.30 12.48
N THR A 144 -1.38 12.22 12.53
CA THR A 144 0.01 12.26 13.03
C THR A 144 0.93 13.12 12.19
N ASN A 145 0.56 13.39 10.94
CA ASN A 145 1.37 14.13 9.97
C ASN A 145 2.78 13.56 9.78
N VAL A 146 2.92 12.22 9.94
CA VAL A 146 4.17 11.53 9.64
C VAL A 146 4.45 11.55 8.14
N SER A 147 5.70 11.42 7.81
CA SER A 147 6.18 11.45 6.44
C SER A 147 6.03 10.12 5.69
N CYS A 148 5.83 9.03 6.42
CA CYS A 148 5.62 7.69 5.85
C CYS A 148 4.45 6.98 6.52
N LEU A 149 3.45 6.59 5.71
CA LEU A 149 2.30 5.81 6.12
C LEU A 149 2.37 4.43 5.46
N LEU A 150 2.28 3.39 6.27
CA LEU A 150 2.27 2.01 5.81
C LEU A 150 0.93 1.37 6.19
N PHE A 151 0.13 1.03 5.18
CA PHE A 151 -1.19 0.44 5.34
C PHE A 151 -1.22 -0.99 4.79
N ASP A 152 -1.44 -1.95 5.68
CA ASP A 152 -1.62 -3.34 5.28
C ASP A 152 -3.11 -3.66 5.20
N GLU A 153 -3.61 -3.88 3.98
CA GLU A 153 -5.01 -4.14 3.64
C GLU A 153 -6.00 -3.18 4.35
N PRO A 154 -5.83 -1.85 4.19
CA PRO A 154 -6.61 -0.87 4.96
C PRO A 154 -8.10 -0.87 4.62
N THR A 155 -8.47 -1.29 3.40
CA THR A 155 -9.87 -1.30 2.94
C THR A 155 -10.64 -2.55 3.37
N ASN A 156 -9.93 -3.59 3.88
CA ASN A 156 -10.60 -4.73 4.46
C ASN A 156 -11.41 -4.29 5.69
N SER A 157 -12.63 -4.80 5.80
CA SER A 157 -13.58 -4.47 6.88
C SER A 157 -14.14 -3.04 6.86
N LEU A 158 -13.88 -2.26 5.84
CA LEU A 158 -14.56 -0.99 5.58
C LEU A 158 -15.76 -1.22 4.66
N ASP A 159 -16.88 -0.58 4.97
CA ASP A 159 -18.02 -0.49 4.06
C ASP A 159 -17.71 0.42 2.86
N ILE A 160 -18.57 0.40 1.84
CA ILE A 160 -18.36 1.13 0.58
C ILE A 160 -18.23 2.63 0.81
N VAL A 161 -19.02 3.20 1.74
CA VAL A 161 -18.98 4.63 2.06
C VAL A 161 -17.64 4.98 2.69
N SER A 162 -17.20 4.20 3.69
CA SER A 162 -15.93 4.40 4.38
C SER A 162 -14.71 4.22 3.45
N LYS A 163 -14.79 3.30 2.46
CA LYS A 163 -13.75 3.17 1.42
C LYS A 163 -13.64 4.44 0.57
N ASN A 164 -14.76 5.04 0.20
CA ASN A 164 -14.77 6.30 -0.55
C ASN A 164 -14.22 7.46 0.29
N VAL A 165 -14.58 7.54 1.57
CA VAL A 165 -14.03 8.52 2.50
C VAL A 165 -12.52 8.36 2.62
N PHE A 166 -12.01 7.15 2.85
CA PHE A 166 -10.58 6.87 2.92
C PHE A 166 -9.85 7.28 1.64
N ARG A 167 -10.40 6.95 0.48
CA ARG A 167 -9.83 7.33 -0.82
C ARG A 167 -9.74 8.87 -0.97
N ASN A 168 -10.80 9.59 -0.60
CA ASN A 168 -10.81 11.05 -0.63
C ASN A 168 -9.78 11.66 0.35
N MET A 169 -9.60 11.06 1.52
CA MET A 169 -8.54 11.47 2.46
C MET A 169 -7.16 11.29 1.83
N LEU A 170 -6.89 10.14 1.22
CA LEU A 170 -5.59 9.86 0.58
C LEU A 170 -5.29 10.83 -0.57
N SER A 171 -6.27 11.15 -1.41
CA SER A 171 -6.06 12.06 -2.56
C SER A 171 -5.67 13.49 -2.14
N ASN A 172 -5.98 13.88 -0.90
CA ASN A 172 -5.62 15.18 -0.33
C ASN A 172 -4.26 15.18 0.38
N LEU A 173 -3.64 14.00 0.56
CA LEU A 173 -2.32 13.89 1.16
C LEU A 173 -1.24 14.08 0.11
N LYS A 174 -0.41 15.09 0.31
CA LYS A 174 0.77 15.37 -0.51
C LYS A 174 2.01 15.31 0.36
N ASP A 175 3.16 15.20 -0.28
CA ASP A 175 4.47 15.25 0.38
C ASP A 175 4.73 14.13 1.40
N ARG A 176 4.06 12.98 1.23
CA ARG A 176 4.25 11.78 2.06
C ARG A 176 4.46 10.54 1.21
N ILE A 177 5.22 9.60 1.73
CA ILE A 177 5.26 8.24 1.19
C ILE A 177 4.09 7.47 1.80
N ILE A 178 3.24 6.91 0.95
CA ILE A 178 2.11 6.09 1.40
C ILE A 178 2.22 4.73 0.72
N PHE A 179 2.50 3.68 1.50
CA PHE A 179 2.41 2.31 1.01
C PHE A 179 1.06 1.71 1.39
N ILE A 180 0.40 1.12 0.42
CA ILE A 180 -0.88 0.44 0.62
C ILE A 180 -0.77 -0.95 0.01
N THR A 181 -1.00 -1.98 0.80
CA THR A 181 -1.26 -3.32 0.25
C THR A 181 -2.76 -3.47 0.02
N GLY A 182 -3.13 -4.23 -0.99
CA GLY A 182 -4.54 -4.49 -1.28
C GLY A 182 -4.71 -5.61 -2.30
N HIS A 183 -5.90 -6.19 -2.31
CA HIS A 183 -6.33 -7.15 -3.32
C HIS A 183 -7.28 -6.51 -4.32
N ASN A 184 -8.06 -5.52 -3.89
CA ASN A 184 -9.03 -4.84 -4.73
C ASN A 184 -8.45 -3.49 -5.19
N VAL A 185 -7.88 -3.47 -6.37
CA VAL A 185 -7.30 -2.26 -6.97
C VAL A 185 -8.33 -1.16 -7.16
N ARG A 186 -9.60 -1.53 -7.39
CA ARG A 186 -10.70 -0.56 -7.64
C ARG A 186 -10.96 0.32 -6.43
N ASP A 187 -10.76 -0.21 -5.22
CA ASP A 187 -10.94 0.57 -3.98
C ASP A 187 -9.97 1.76 -3.90
N LEU A 188 -8.86 1.73 -4.63
CA LEU A 188 -7.78 2.72 -4.62
C LEU A 188 -7.57 3.40 -5.99
N ALA A 189 -8.46 3.16 -6.95
CA ALA A 189 -8.37 3.77 -8.27
C ALA A 189 -8.37 5.31 -8.19
N GLY A 190 -7.45 5.95 -8.92
CA GLY A 190 -7.32 7.40 -8.99
C GLY A 190 -6.56 8.06 -7.82
N VAL A 191 -6.13 7.29 -6.80
CA VAL A 191 -5.31 7.82 -5.69
C VAL A 191 -3.92 7.22 -5.62
N VAL A 192 -3.66 6.17 -6.40
CA VAL A 192 -2.36 5.50 -6.49
C VAL A 192 -1.56 6.10 -7.63
N ASP A 193 -0.33 6.50 -7.33
CA ASP A 193 0.61 7.07 -8.31
C ASP A 193 1.58 6.02 -8.85
N TYR A 194 1.87 4.99 -8.07
CA TYR A 194 2.92 4.03 -8.35
C TYR A 194 2.47 2.60 -8.03
N LEU A 195 2.83 1.66 -8.91
CA LEU A 195 2.51 0.25 -8.76
C LEU A 195 3.78 -0.56 -8.51
N ILE A 196 3.77 -1.38 -7.46
CA ILE A 196 4.81 -2.36 -7.14
C ILE A 196 4.15 -3.73 -7.11
N ILE A 197 4.57 -4.64 -7.98
CA ILE A 197 4.09 -6.02 -7.99
C ILE A 197 5.14 -6.92 -7.36
N VAL A 198 4.76 -7.50 -6.23
CA VAL A 198 5.59 -8.43 -5.46
C VAL A 198 5.32 -9.85 -5.95
N GLY A 199 6.36 -10.54 -6.35
CA GLY A 199 6.33 -11.94 -6.74
C GLY A 199 7.04 -12.84 -5.75
N GLU A 200 7.19 -14.12 -6.11
CA GLU A 200 7.95 -15.05 -5.29
C GLU A 200 9.39 -14.57 -5.18
N LYS A 201 9.80 -14.24 -3.95
CA LYS A 201 11.16 -13.86 -3.53
C LYS A 201 11.71 -12.54 -4.09
N SER A 202 11.00 -11.82 -4.95
CA SER A 202 11.49 -10.60 -5.60
C SER A 202 10.37 -9.63 -6.01
N ILE A 203 10.73 -8.41 -6.38
CA ILE A 203 9.84 -7.47 -7.09
C ILE A 203 9.77 -7.89 -8.57
N LEU A 204 8.56 -8.02 -9.11
CA LEU A 204 8.32 -8.35 -10.52
C LEU A 204 8.21 -7.12 -11.40
N PHE A 205 7.64 -6.06 -10.84
CA PHE A 205 7.39 -4.80 -11.53
C PHE A 205 7.37 -3.66 -10.52
N SER A 206 7.93 -2.51 -10.91
CA SER A 206 7.90 -1.29 -10.11
C SER A 206 7.97 -0.09 -11.05
N ASN A 207 6.85 0.62 -11.22
CA ASN A 207 6.79 1.84 -12.03
C ASN A 207 5.54 2.67 -11.73
N SER A 208 5.52 3.92 -12.21
CA SER A 208 4.36 4.80 -12.07
C SER A 208 3.15 4.31 -12.87
N VAL A 209 1.95 4.60 -12.39
CA VAL A 209 0.70 4.37 -13.12
C VAL A 209 0.69 5.16 -14.43
N SER A 210 1.27 6.36 -14.42
CA SER A 210 1.44 7.16 -15.63
C SER A 210 2.30 6.45 -16.70
N TYR A 211 3.40 5.78 -16.28
CA TYR A 211 4.19 4.96 -17.20
C TYR A 211 3.38 3.82 -17.81
N ILE A 212 2.57 3.14 -16.99
CA ILE A 212 1.70 2.04 -17.45
C ILE A 212 0.72 2.57 -18.48
N ASN A 213 -0.01 3.64 -18.18
CA ASN A 213 -1.00 4.24 -19.08
C ASN A 213 -0.38 4.77 -20.39
N LYS A 214 0.88 5.21 -20.34
CA LYS A 214 1.59 5.70 -21.54
C LYS A 214 2.06 4.57 -22.46
N ASN A 215 2.47 3.43 -21.92
CA ASN A 215 3.17 2.40 -22.67
C ASN A 215 2.36 1.13 -22.90
N TYR A 216 1.18 1.01 -22.30
CA TYR A 216 0.34 -0.18 -22.46
C TYR A 216 -1.07 0.22 -22.87
N LYS A 217 -1.70 -0.63 -23.69
CA LYS A 217 -3.11 -0.50 -24.10
C LYS A 217 -3.84 -1.81 -23.94
N ILE A 218 -5.11 -1.71 -23.58
CA ILE A 218 -6.04 -2.83 -23.56
C ILE A 218 -7.03 -2.64 -24.69
N LYS A 219 -7.14 -3.67 -25.54
CA LYS A 219 -8.09 -3.69 -26.67
C LYS A 219 -9.01 -4.90 -26.55
N ILE A 220 -10.24 -4.75 -27.03
CA ILE A 220 -11.15 -5.87 -27.26
C ILE A 220 -11.07 -6.19 -28.76
N ILE A 221 -10.70 -7.42 -29.08
CA ILE A 221 -10.46 -7.90 -30.44
C ILE A 221 -11.22 -9.19 -30.68
N SER A 222 -11.65 -9.43 -31.94
CA SER A 222 -12.36 -10.66 -32.33
C SER A 222 -11.41 -11.85 -32.44
N GLU A 223 -10.17 -11.60 -32.94
CA GLU A 223 -9.16 -12.64 -33.21
C GLU A 223 -7.78 -12.19 -32.71
N LEU A 224 -6.98 -13.17 -32.28
CA LEU A 224 -5.59 -12.94 -31.86
C LEU A 224 -4.69 -12.86 -33.08
N ASN A 225 -3.74 -11.91 -33.07
CA ASN A 225 -2.79 -11.67 -34.17
C ASN A 225 -1.32 -12.00 -33.78
N GLY A 226 -1.09 -12.47 -32.55
CA GLY A 226 0.22 -12.89 -32.04
C GLY A 226 1.10 -11.77 -31.50
N ASN A 227 0.62 -10.51 -31.47
CA ASN A 227 1.34 -9.35 -30.90
C ASN A 227 0.90 -9.02 -29.48
N GLU A 228 -0.05 -9.79 -28.93
CA GLU A 228 -0.57 -9.59 -27.60
C GLU A 228 0.46 -10.02 -26.54
N LEU A 229 0.70 -9.17 -25.55
CA LEU A 229 1.50 -9.51 -24.37
C LEU A 229 0.77 -10.46 -23.42
N TYR A 230 -0.54 -10.25 -23.30
CA TYR A 230 -1.44 -11.04 -22.48
C TYR A 230 -2.87 -10.92 -23.00
N TYR A 231 -3.68 -11.96 -22.86
CA TYR A 231 -5.08 -11.93 -23.26
C TYR A 231 -5.95 -12.87 -22.43
N GLU A 232 -7.23 -12.51 -22.33
CA GLU A 232 -8.30 -13.34 -21.76
C GLU A 232 -9.48 -13.39 -22.71
N LYS A 233 -10.10 -14.57 -22.84
CA LYS A 233 -11.32 -14.73 -23.63
C LYS A 233 -12.50 -14.10 -22.92
N ASN A 234 -13.30 -13.31 -23.63
CA ASN A 234 -14.55 -12.74 -23.15
C ASN A 234 -15.71 -13.11 -24.07
N LYS A 235 -16.92 -12.58 -23.82
CA LYS A 235 -18.13 -12.90 -24.60
C LYS A 235 -18.03 -12.41 -26.06
N ASP A 236 -17.31 -11.31 -26.29
CA ASP A 236 -17.25 -10.59 -27.57
C ASP A 236 -15.89 -10.81 -28.29
N GLY A 237 -15.08 -11.78 -27.84
CA GLY A 237 -13.78 -12.07 -28.40
C GLY A 237 -12.69 -12.18 -27.31
N PHE A 238 -11.65 -11.34 -27.39
CA PHE A 238 -10.54 -11.35 -26.44
C PHE A 238 -10.27 -9.95 -25.91
N LYS A 239 -10.07 -9.86 -24.58
CA LYS A 239 -9.48 -8.67 -23.94
C LYS A 239 -7.97 -8.87 -23.98
N ALA A 240 -7.24 -8.00 -24.66
CA ALA A 240 -5.82 -8.18 -24.96
C ALA A 240 -4.99 -6.96 -24.55
N LEU A 241 -3.80 -7.20 -24.00
CA LEU A 241 -2.83 -6.19 -23.59
C LEU A 241 -1.71 -6.08 -24.62
N TYR A 242 -1.37 -4.87 -25.01
CA TYR A 242 -0.30 -4.53 -25.94
C TYR A 242 0.71 -3.58 -25.31
N PHE A 243 1.98 -3.70 -25.71
CA PHE A 243 2.97 -2.65 -25.48
C PHE A 243 2.89 -1.66 -26.66
N GLU A 244 2.18 -0.59 -26.43
CA GLU A 244 1.90 0.40 -27.47
C GLU A 244 1.86 1.81 -26.84
N SER A 245 2.70 2.70 -27.37
CA SER A 245 2.73 4.09 -26.87
C SER A 245 1.40 4.79 -27.12
N SER A 246 0.87 5.45 -26.10
CA SER A 246 -0.35 6.24 -26.15
C SER A 246 -0.10 7.65 -25.66
N ASN A 247 -1.05 8.56 -25.92
CA ASN A 247 -1.01 9.91 -25.37
C ASN A 247 -1.31 9.96 -23.86
N GLY A 248 -1.39 8.78 -23.18
CA GLY A 248 -1.66 8.67 -21.75
C GLY A 248 -3.11 8.94 -21.32
N ALA A 249 -4.00 9.15 -22.31
CA ALA A 249 -5.42 9.45 -22.03
C ALA A 249 -6.24 8.19 -21.65
N GLU A 250 -5.79 7.01 -22.03
CA GLU A 250 -6.46 5.75 -21.71
C GLU A 250 -5.91 5.17 -20.39
N VAL A 251 -6.82 4.89 -19.46
CA VAL A 251 -6.48 4.28 -18.17
C VAL A 251 -6.42 2.77 -18.33
N VAL A 252 -5.26 2.20 -18.12
CA VAL A 252 -5.04 0.75 -18.16
C VAL A 252 -5.69 0.11 -16.93
N ASP A 253 -6.45 -0.95 -17.12
CA ASP A 253 -6.95 -1.79 -16.03
C ASP A 253 -5.79 -2.46 -15.30
N ILE A 254 -5.51 -1.99 -14.09
CA ILE A 254 -4.39 -2.44 -13.25
C ILE A 254 -4.55 -3.91 -12.84
N GLU A 255 -5.80 -4.41 -12.65
CA GLU A 255 -6.04 -5.83 -12.36
C GLU A 255 -5.59 -6.69 -13.53
N PHE A 256 -5.95 -6.31 -14.75
CA PHE A 256 -5.55 -7.02 -15.96
C PHE A 256 -4.03 -6.93 -16.20
N PHE A 257 -3.43 -5.78 -15.95
CA PHE A 257 -1.98 -5.60 -15.98
C PHE A 257 -1.25 -6.47 -14.95
N PHE A 258 -1.81 -6.58 -13.75
CA PHE A 258 -1.28 -7.46 -12.69
C PHE A 258 -1.26 -8.93 -13.12
N LEU A 259 -2.33 -9.41 -13.76
CA LEU A 259 -2.39 -10.79 -14.30
C LEU A 259 -1.29 -11.01 -15.35
N TYR A 260 -1.12 -10.07 -16.29
CA TYR A 260 -0.02 -10.11 -17.25
C TYR A 260 1.35 -10.30 -16.58
N VAL A 261 1.68 -9.45 -15.61
CA VAL A 261 2.99 -9.47 -14.94
C VAL A 261 3.21 -10.76 -14.14
N THR A 262 2.14 -11.31 -13.53
CA THR A 262 2.24 -12.48 -12.65
C THR A 262 2.14 -13.81 -13.36
N GLU A 263 1.47 -13.89 -14.52
CA GLU A 263 1.26 -15.13 -15.27
C GLU A 263 2.30 -15.38 -16.37
N ASN A 264 2.81 -14.32 -17.00
CA ASN A 264 3.81 -14.47 -18.07
C ASN A 264 5.17 -15.02 -17.59
N LYS A 265 5.47 -15.01 -16.29
CA LYS A 265 6.65 -15.73 -15.76
C LYS A 265 6.49 -17.26 -15.75
N LYS A 266 5.28 -17.80 -15.95
CA LYS A 266 5.05 -19.25 -16.06
C LYS A 266 5.30 -19.80 -17.47
N LYS A 267 5.46 -18.93 -18.49
CA LYS A 267 5.65 -19.32 -19.90
C LYS A 267 7.07 -19.06 -20.44
N ARG A 268 8.02 -18.64 -19.57
CA ARG A 268 9.44 -18.49 -19.94
C ARG A 268 10.34 -19.50 -19.25
#